data_c3cef32e0a68685cbf3bef5862792e90
#
_entry.id   c3cef32e0a68685cbf3bef5862792e90
#
_cell.length_a   1.000
_cell.length_b   1.000
_cell.length_c   1.000
_cell.angle_alpha   90.00
_cell.angle_beta   90.00
_cell.angle_gamma   90.00
#
_symmetry.space_group_name_H-M   'P 1'
#
loop_
_entity.id
_entity.type
_entity.pdbx_description
1 polymer ?
#
loop_
_entity_poly.entity_id
_entity_poly.type
_entity_poly.pdbx_seq_one_letter_code
_entity_poly.pdbx_strand_id
1 'polypeptide(L)'
;MTITPPMSYPKWQRMTSQPDGLGESPFWHPAEKCLYWADIPGQRLRRMAMTVDALEEQKPEDWPLGEEPGCFAPAAQGGWVMATRSGVYRARTWGGPRQLLAAAPYDTAQMRFNDGKCDPAGNFWSGSMFEPRDQALAVLYALQADGRLEFKAGDATVANGLAWSPDGRTLYWSDTGAHCIRAWDYDADTQTMSRERLFAQFPLKPKNWAYGTASAQAYLGRPDGAAVDVEGFYYSAMFEGHRLAKFAPNGQCVAFIETPVQCPTMACFGGEDMCTLFITTASHGRSAEELQALPDSGCVFAIRVETPGLPVSFFNN
;
A
#
# COMPACT_ATOMS: atom_id res chain seq x y z
N MET A 1 21.38 -24.44 -0.48
CA MET A 1 20.11 -24.66 -1.20
C MET A 1 19.14 -23.60 -0.73
N THR A 2 18.77 -22.68 -1.57
CA THR A 2 17.73 -21.68 -1.26
C THR A 2 16.39 -22.42 -1.30
N ILE A 3 15.79 -22.66 -0.14
CA ILE A 3 14.47 -23.29 -0.06
C ILE A 3 13.47 -22.26 -0.62
N THR A 4 12.76 -22.63 -1.69
CA THR A 4 11.66 -21.79 -2.20
C THR A 4 10.55 -21.79 -1.14
N PRO A 5 10.06 -20.61 -0.72
CA PRO A 5 8.97 -20.53 0.25
C PRO A 5 7.73 -21.30 -0.23
N PRO A 6 6.96 -21.92 0.66
CA PRO A 6 5.71 -22.58 0.30
C PRO A 6 4.70 -21.58 -0.26
N MET A 7 3.89 -22.02 -1.24
CA MET A 7 2.76 -21.27 -1.79
C MET A 7 1.47 -21.77 -1.17
N SER A 8 0.64 -20.88 -0.64
CA SER A 8 -0.74 -21.15 -0.26
C SER A 8 -1.72 -20.65 -1.32
N TYR A 9 -2.85 -21.32 -1.46
CA TYR A 9 -3.89 -21.08 -2.46
C TYR A 9 -5.24 -20.85 -1.76
N PRO A 10 -5.40 -19.71 -1.04
CA PRO A 10 -6.63 -19.45 -0.31
C PRO A 10 -7.79 -19.12 -1.25
N LYS A 11 -9.01 -19.38 -0.79
CA LYS A 11 -10.21 -18.94 -1.49
C LYS A 11 -10.52 -17.51 -1.14
N TRP A 12 -10.07 -16.57 -1.97
CA TRP A 12 -10.38 -15.18 -1.85
C TRP A 12 -11.84 -14.89 -2.14
N GLN A 13 -12.41 -13.96 -1.39
CA GLN A 13 -13.73 -13.40 -1.67
C GLN A 13 -13.57 -12.05 -2.34
N ARG A 14 -14.27 -11.83 -3.45
CA ARG A 14 -14.36 -10.52 -4.10
C ARG A 14 -15.30 -9.64 -3.30
N MET A 15 -14.84 -8.42 -2.99
CA MET A 15 -15.56 -7.45 -2.15
C MET A 15 -16.24 -6.35 -2.98
N THR A 16 -15.73 -6.06 -4.18
CA THR A 16 -16.28 -5.03 -5.07
C THR A 16 -16.62 -5.60 -6.44
N SER A 17 -17.74 -5.15 -7.04
CA SER A 17 -18.17 -5.55 -8.40
C SER A 17 -17.57 -4.66 -9.48
N GLN A 18 -17.18 -3.45 -9.14
CA GLN A 18 -16.63 -2.48 -10.08
C GLN A 18 -15.11 -2.38 -9.83
N PRO A 19 -14.29 -2.63 -10.86
CA PRO A 19 -12.84 -2.52 -10.73
C PRO A 19 -12.40 -1.07 -10.60
N ASP A 20 -11.35 -0.85 -9.82
CA ASP A 20 -10.54 0.36 -9.80
C ASP A 20 -9.51 0.31 -10.93
N GLY A 21 -9.03 1.46 -11.34
CA GLY A 21 -7.85 1.51 -12.20
C GLY A 21 -6.62 1.01 -11.44
N LEU A 22 -6.40 1.56 -10.26
CA LEU A 22 -5.30 1.22 -9.37
C LEU A 22 -5.75 1.46 -7.93
N GLY A 23 -6.27 0.41 -7.30
CA GLY A 23 -6.62 0.46 -5.88
C GLY A 23 -5.35 0.53 -5.04
N GLU A 24 -5.30 1.44 -4.06
CA GLU A 24 -4.11 1.66 -3.23
C GLU A 24 -4.47 2.20 -1.84
N SER A 25 -3.45 2.22 -0.96
CA SER A 25 -3.57 2.78 0.40
C SER A 25 -4.78 2.26 1.20
N PRO A 26 -5.07 0.95 1.18
CA PRO A 26 -6.20 0.42 1.95
C PRO A 26 -5.92 0.48 3.45
N PHE A 27 -6.97 0.79 4.22
CA PHE A 27 -6.98 0.62 5.66
C PHE A 27 -8.37 0.34 6.20
N TRP A 28 -8.43 -0.34 7.33
CA TRP A 28 -9.65 -0.57 8.10
C TRP A 28 -9.80 0.50 9.17
N HIS A 29 -10.96 1.18 9.19
CA HIS A 29 -11.29 2.14 10.24
C HIS A 29 -12.13 1.44 11.35
N PRO A 30 -11.55 1.18 12.54
CA PRO A 30 -12.17 0.30 13.52
C PRO A 30 -13.49 0.86 14.11
N ALA A 31 -13.56 2.17 14.34
CA ALA A 31 -14.78 2.79 14.90
C ALA A 31 -15.91 2.91 13.86
N GLU A 32 -15.59 3.14 12.59
CA GLU A 32 -16.58 3.23 11.51
C GLU A 32 -16.93 1.86 10.92
N LYS A 33 -16.15 0.82 11.22
CA LYS A 33 -16.27 -0.53 10.65
C LYS A 33 -16.30 -0.49 9.12
N CYS A 34 -15.43 0.33 8.55
CA CYS A 34 -15.31 0.57 7.12
C CYS A 34 -13.91 0.24 6.61
N LEU A 35 -13.86 -0.36 5.43
CA LEU A 35 -12.68 -0.42 4.60
C LEU A 35 -12.60 0.85 3.75
N TYR A 36 -11.43 1.48 3.76
CA TYR A 36 -11.09 2.67 2.97
C TYR A 36 -9.97 2.35 1.99
N TRP A 37 -9.96 2.94 0.81
CA TRP A 37 -8.85 2.85 -0.16
C TRP A 37 -8.92 4.00 -1.18
N ALA A 38 -7.84 4.18 -1.94
CA ALA A 38 -7.73 5.11 -3.04
C ALA A 38 -7.87 4.38 -4.39
N ASP A 39 -8.48 5.03 -5.38
CA ASP A 39 -8.36 4.68 -6.80
C ASP A 39 -7.57 5.82 -7.48
N ILE A 40 -6.26 5.58 -7.70
CA ILE A 40 -5.34 6.63 -8.12
C ILE A 40 -5.73 7.22 -9.48
N PRO A 41 -5.83 6.44 -10.59
CA PRO A 41 -6.26 6.99 -11.88
C PRO A 41 -7.73 7.43 -11.89
N GLY A 42 -8.55 6.86 -11.01
CA GLY A 42 -9.93 7.28 -10.81
C GLY A 42 -10.07 8.60 -10.06
N GLN A 43 -8.97 9.16 -9.54
CA GLN A 43 -8.90 10.43 -8.83
C GLN A 43 -9.92 10.53 -7.68
N ARG A 44 -10.04 9.44 -6.91
CA ARG A 44 -11.04 9.34 -5.84
C ARG A 44 -10.54 8.53 -4.65
N LEU A 45 -11.08 8.84 -3.48
CA LEU A 45 -11.07 7.95 -2.33
C LEU A 45 -12.37 7.17 -2.30
N ARG A 46 -12.31 5.97 -1.75
CA ARG A 46 -13.44 5.04 -1.67
C ARG A 46 -13.56 4.49 -0.26
N ARG A 47 -14.78 4.21 0.18
CA ARG A 47 -15.03 3.50 1.41
C ARG A 47 -16.19 2.52 1.26
N MET A 48 -16.17 1.48 2.08
CA MET A 48 -17.21 0.46 2.11
C MET A 48 -17.43 0.00 3.55
N ALA A 49 -18.65 0.16 4.05
CA ALA A 49 -19.03 -0.37 5.36
C ALA A 49 -19.07 -1.91 5.29
N MET A 50 -18.58 -2.56 6.35
CA MET A 50 -18.62 -4.01 6.48
C MET A 50 -19.57 -4.36 7.62
N THR A 51 -20.67 -5.03 7.32
CA THR A 51 -21.55 -5.60 8.34
C THR A 51 -21.03 -6.97 8.77
N VAL A 52 -21.21 -7.29 10.04
CA VAL A 52 -20.62 -8.47 10.72
C VAL A 52 -20.99 -9.80 10.07
N ASP A 53 -22.10 -9.87 9.33
CA ASP A 53 -22.65 -11.11 8.77
C ASP A 53 -22.58 -11.22 7.24
N ALA A 54 -22.11 -10.20 6.56
CA ALA A 54 -22.13 -10.19 5.10
C ALA A 54 -20.77 -9.74 4.55
N LEU A 55 -19.95 -10.74 4.22
CA LEU A 55 -19.00 -10.61 3.13
C LEU A 55 -19.80 -10.58 1.80
N GLU A 56 -20.89 -9.77 1.78
CA GLU A 56 -21.66 -9.56 0.57
C GLU A 56 -21.04 -8.40 -0.22
N GLU A 57 -21.07 -8.55 -1.53
CA GLU A 57 -20.64 -7.52 -2.45
C GLU A 57 -21.43 -6.23 -2.21
N GLN A 58 -20.76 -5.19 -1.72
CA GLN A 58 -21.37 -3.88 -1.46
C GLN A 58 -20.86 -2.86 -2.48
N LYS A 59 -21.67 -1.83 -2.72
CA LYS A 59 -21.27 -0.70 -3.55
C LYS A 59 -20.49 0.30 -2.69
N PRO A 60 -19.22 0.58 -3.03
CA PRO A 60 -18.45 1.60 -2.34
C PRO A 60 -19.07 2.99 -2.48
N GLU A 61 -18.87 3.83 -1.47
CA GLU A 61 -19.10 5.26 -1.54
C GLU A 61 -17.83 5.96 -2.03
N ASP A 62 -17.95 6.80 -3.03
CA ASP A 62 -16.85 7.50 -3.68
C ASP A 62 -16.74 8.95 -3.22
N TRP A 63 -15.50 9.42 -3.06
CA TRP A 63 -15.15 10.83 -2.87
C TRP A 63 -14.22 11.30 -3.99
N PRO A 64 -14.74 11.96 -5.03
CA PRO A 64 -13.92 12.52 -6.11
C PRO A 64 -13.01 13.63 -5.59
N LEU A 65 -11.75 13.59 -5.97
CA LEU A 65 -10.73 14.57 -5.55
C LEU A 65 -10.35 15.55 -6.68
N GLY A 66 -10.51 15.15 -7.95
CA GLY A 66 -10.09 15.94 -9.11
C GLY A 66 -8.59 15.90 -9.39
N GLU A 67 -7.84 15.11 -8.65
CA GLU A 67 -6.42 14.82 -8.82
C GLU A 67 -6.09 13.45 -8.22
N GLU A 68 -4.94 12.86 -8.55
CA GLU A 68 -4.57 11.53 -8.07
C GLU A 68 -4.22 11.55 -6.56
N PRO A 69 -4.93 10.76 -5.73
CA PRO A 69 -4.49 10.45 -4.38
C PRO A 69 -3.33 9.44 -4.42
N GLY A 70 -2.27 9.68 -3.68
CA GLY A 70 -1.23 8.67 -3.43
C GLY A 70 -1.61 7.79 -2.25
N CYS A 71 -1.82 8.41 -1.11
CA CYS A 71 -2.17 7.73 0.14
C CYS A 71 -2.98 8.63 1.08
N PHE A 72 -3.61 8.01 2.07
CA PHE A 72 -4.35 8.75 3.10
C PHE A 72 -4.47 7.92 4.38
N ALA A 73 -4.79 8.58 5.48
CA ALA A 73 -4.97 7.95 6.78
C ALA A 73 -6.09 8.66 7.59
N PRO A 74 -6.73 7.96 8.53
CA PRO A 74 -7.67 8.58 9.45
C PRO A 74 -6.94 9.51 10.43
N ALA A 75 -7.63 10.51 10.94
CA ALA A 75 -7.07 11.42 11.93
C ALA A 75 -7.72 11.26 13.30
N ALA A 76 -6.94 11.37 14.37
CA ALA A 76 -7.38 11.13 15.75
C ALA A 76 -8.52 12.07 16.20
N GLN A 77 -8.58 13.28 15.64
CA GLN A 77 -9.64 14.25 15.88
C GLN A 77 -10.77 14.18 14.83
N GLY A 78 -10.92 13.04 14.15
CA GLY A 78 -11.88 12.80 13.07
C GLY A 78 -11.45 13.35 11.72
N GLY A 79 -11.99 12.78 10.64
CA GLY A 79 -11.63 13.07 9.25
C GLY A 79 -10.31 12.44 8.82
N TRP A 80 -9.66 12.99 7.80
CA TRP A 80 -8.55 12.34 7.09
C TRP A 80 -7.41 13.30 6.78
N VAL A 81 -6.16 12.81 6.82
CA VAL A 81 -5.00 13.39 6.16
C VAL A 81 -4.76 12.64 4.85
N MET A 82 -4.40 13.33 3.78
CA MET A 82 -4.16 12.71 2.48
C MET A 82 -3.04 13.40 1.71
N ALA A 83 -2.21 12.61 1.03
CA ALA A 83 -1.23 13.09 0.07
C ALA A 83 -1.78 12.85 -1.34
N THR A 84 -1.93 13.93 -2.10
CA THR A 84 -2.37 13.93 -3.50
C THR A 84 -1.25 14.46 -4.39
N ARG A 85 -1.44 14.50 -5.71
CA ARG A 85 -0.40 15.01 -6.63
C ARG A 85 0.14 16.38 -6.21
N SER A 86 -0.73 17.29 -5.79
CA SER A 86 -0.37 18.70 -5.54
C SER A 86 0.11 18.98 -4.12
N GLY A 87 -0.07 18.07 -3.16
CA GLY A 87 0.35 18.31 -1.77
C GLY A 87 -0.31 17.38 -0.76
N VAL A 88 -0.09 17.70 0.52
CA VAL A 88 -0.72 17.03 1.66
C VAL A 88 -1.86 17.89 2.19
N TYR A 89 -3.01 17.27 2.38
CA TYR A 89 -4.26 17.94 2.74
C TYR A 89 -4.89 17.34 3.98
N ARG A 90 -5.69 18.15 4.66
CA ARG A 90 -6.55 17.77 5.78
C ARG A 90 -8.01 17.96 5.39
N ALA A 91 -8.86 16.97 5.65
CA ALA A 91 -10.30 17.08 5.53
C ALA A 91 -10.99 16.64 6.82
N ARG A 92 -12.03 17.35 7.25
CA ARG A 92 -12.75 17.07 8.48
C ARG A 92 -13.93 16.11 8.28
N THR A 93 -14.50 16.11 7.07
CA THR A 93 -15.67 15.28 6.71
C THR A 93 -15.44 14.58 5.39
N TRP A 94 -16.00 13.40 5.22
CA TRP A 94 -16.00 12.67 3.95
C TRP A 94 -16.70 13.50 2.86
N GLY A 95 -16.07 13.66 1.70
CA GLY A 95 -16.58 14.51 0.62
C GLY A 95 -16.47 16.00 0.87
N GLY A 96 -15.93 16.42 2.02
CA GLY A 96 -15.85 17.83 2.40
C GLY A 96 -14.63 18.58 1.85
N PRO A 97 -14.50 19.87 2.16
CA PRO A 97 -13.40 20.69 1.70
C PRO A 97 -12.06 20.19 2.25
N ARG A 98 -11.02 20.31 1.42
CA ARG A 98 -9.65 19.96 1.76
C ARG A 98 -8.84 21.22 2.08
N GLN A 99 -8.18 21.23 3.22
CA GLN A 99 -7.26 22.29 3.62
C GLN A 99 -5.84 21.82 3.29
N LEU A 100 -5.09 22.62 2.54
CA LEU A 100 -3.68 22.37 2.26
C LEU A 100 -2.87 22.49 3.56
N LEU A 101 -2.12 21.45 3.92
CA LEU A 101 -1.13 21.46 5.00
C LEU A 101 0.28 21.73 4.47
N ALA A 102 0.65 21.09 3.35
CA ALA A 102 1.95 21.26 2.71
C ALA A 102 1.82 21.09 1.20
N ALA A 103 2.40 22.00 0.41
CA ALA A 103 2.51 21.83 -1.03
C ALA A 103 3.51 20.72 -1.37
N ALA A 104 3.31 20.05 -2.52
CA ALA A 104 4.25 19.06 -3.02
C ALA A 104 5.65 19.69 -3.22
N PRO A 105 6.73 19.05 -2.73
CA PRO A 105 8.08 19.62 -2.76
C PRO A 105 8.84 19.29 -4.06
N TYR A 106 8.14 18.97 -5.13
CA TYR A 106 8.68 18.50 -6.41
C TYR A 106 7.86 19.02 -7.59
N ASP A 107 8.35 18.83 -8.81
CA ASP A 107 7.61 19.12 -10.05
C ASP A 107 6.44 18.14 -10.23
N THR A 108 5.24 18.60 -10.04
CA THR A 108 4.01 17.80 -10.14
C THR A 108 3.66 17.36 -11.57
N ALA A 109 4.35 17.88 -12.58
CA ALA A 109 4.23 17.40 -13.96
C ALA A 109 4.94 16.06 -14.19
N GLN A 110 5.91 15.71 -13.33
CA GLN A 110 6.72 14.50 -13.47
C GLN A 110 6.66 13.59 -12.24
N MET A 111 6.17 14.10 -11.12
CA MET A 111 6.12 13.37 -9.85
C MET A 111 4.75 13.49 -9.20
N ARG A 112 4.45 12.50 -8.38
CA ARG A 112 3.31 12.51 -7.46
C ARG A 112 3.66 11.80 -6.16
N PHE A 113 2.86 12.03 -5.12
CA PHE A 113 2.87 11.12 -3.97
C PHE A 113 2.38 9.74 -4.37
N ASN A 114 2.86 8.73 -3.66
CA ASN A 114 2.50 7.33 -3.83
C ASN A 114 2.12 6.74 -2.46
N ASP A 115 2.70 5.62 -2.03
CA ASP A 115 2.38 4.98 -0.76
C ASP A 115 2.79 5.84 0.46
N GLY A 116 2.00 5.75 1.51
CA GLY A 116 2.26 6.43 2.78
C GLY A 116 1.28 5.99 3.87
N LYS A 117 1.66 6.22 5.12
CA LYS A 117 0.90 5.87 6.33
C LYS A 117 1.25 6.80 7.48
N CYS A 118 0.47 6.73 8.55
CA CYS A 118 0.92 7.26 9.84
C CYS A 118 1.83 6.24 10.53
N ASP A 119 2.88 6.75 11.18
CA ASP A 119 3.71 5.97 12.07
C ASP A 119 2.97 5.66 13.40
N PRO A 120 3.53 4.82 14.28
CA PRO A 120 2.90 4.51 15.57
C PRO A 120 2.68 5.71 16.49
N ALA A 121 3.42 6.82 16.30
CA ALA A 121 3.24 8.07 17.05
C ALA A 121 2.20 9.01 16.43
N GLY A 122 1.66 8.67 15.25
CA GLY A 122 0.64 9.44 14.55
C GLY A 122 1.18 10.53 13.63
N ASN A 123 2.46 10.47 13.24
CA ASN A 123 3.01 11.37 12.22
C ASN A 123 2.70 10.82 10.82
N PHE A 124 2.31 11.68 9.90
CA PHE A 124 1.99 11.25 8.54
C PHE A 124 3.23 11.22 7.65
N TRP A 125 3.48 10.08 7.02
CA TRP A 125 4.59 9.82 6.11
C TRP A 125 4.04 9.52 4.72
N SER A 126 4.70 10.04 3.69
CA SER A 126 4.35 9.76 2.30
C SER A 126 5.60 9.71 1.42
N GLY A 127 5.69 8.66 0.63
CA GLY A 127 6.68 8.53 -0.42
C GLY A 127 6.19 9.15 -1.72
N SER A 128 7.14 9.53 -2.58
CA SER A 128 6.85 10.00 -3.94
C SER A 128 7.24 8.94 -4.98
N MET A 129 6.85 9.19 -6.22
CA MET A 129 7.37 8.47 -7.38
C MET A 129 7.73 9.43 -8.51
N PHE A 130 8.77 9.09 -9.24
CA PHE A 130 9.12 9.71 -10.51
C PHE A 130 8.45 8.93 -11.63
N GLU A 131 7.46 9.52 -12.29
CA GLU A 131 6.57 8.81 -13.24
C GLU A 131 7.29 8.25 -14.47
N PRO A 132 8.33 8.90 -15.04
CA PRO A 132 9.14 8.31 -16.11
C PRO A 132 9.88 7.04 -15.69
N ARG A 133 10.20 6.86 -14.38
CA ARG A 133 10.82 5.67 -13.77
C ARG A 133 12.21 5.30 -14.32
N ASP A 134 12.89 6.24 -14.96
CA ASP A 134 14.25 6.06 -15.49
C ASP A 134 15.33 6.67 -14.58
N GLN A 135 14.93 7.32 -13.50
CA GLN A 135 15.80 7.92 -12.49
C GLN A 135 15.27 7.65 -11.08
N ALA A 136 16.19 7.50 -10.12
CA ALA A 136 15.86 7.28 -8.70
C ALA A 136 15.64 8.63 -7.98
N LEU A 137 14.57 9.32 -8.31
CA LEU A 137 14.22 10.66 -7.77
C LEU A 137 13.11 10.62 -6.71
N ALA A 138 12.59 9.43 -6.41
CA ALA A 138 11.56 9.27 -5.39
C ALA A 138 12.14 9.44 -3.97
N VAL A 139 11.37 10.10 -3.11
CA VAL A 139 11.75 10.48 -1.74
C VAL A 139 10.65 10.09 -0.77
N LEU A 140 11.04 9.65 0.41
CA LEU A 140 10.16 9.48 1.57
C LEU A 140 10.20 10.77 2.40
N TYR A 141 9.02 11.34 2.67
CA TYR A 141 8.82 12.54 3.47
C TYR A 141 8.02 12.24 4.73
N ALA A 142 8.29 12.99 5.79
CA ALA A 142 7.43 13.08 6.97
C ALA A 142 6.84 14.48 7.09
N LEU A 143 5.52 14.58 7.31
CA LEU A 143 4.85 15.85 7.56
C LEU A 143 5.14 16.29 8.99
N GLN A 144 5.75 17.48 9.13
CA GLN A 144 6.06 18.08 10.42
C GLN A 144 4.88 18.93 10.94
N ALA A 145 4.84 19.18 12.24
CA ALA A 145 3.78 19.96 12.89
C ALA A 145 3.67 21.41 12.36
N ASP A 146 4.75 21.96 11.81
CA ASP A 146 4.78 23.28 11.18
C ASP A 146 4.33 23.28 9.70
N GLY A 147 3.89 22.14 9.18
CA GLY A 147 3.46 21.96 7.79
C GLY A 147 4.60 21.73 6.80
N ARG A 148 5.85 21.57 7.25
CA ARG A 148 6.96 21.20 6.35
C ARG A 148 6.94 19.71 6.05
N LEU A 149 7.30 19.36 4.83
CA LEU A 149 7.65 18.02 4.43
C LEU A 149 9.17 17.83 4.59
N GLU A 150 9.55 17.05 5.60
CA GLU A 150 10.94 16.77 5.87
C GLU A 150 11.41 15.54 5.08
N PHE A 151 12.54 15.68 4.39
CA PHE A 151 13.22 14.56 3.72
C PHE A 151 13.66 13.51 4.75
N LYS A 152 13.36 12.25 4.51
CA LYS A 152 13.74 11.13 5.38
C LYS A 152 14.61 10.10 4.68
N ALA A 153 14.29 9.73 3.46
CA ALA A 153 15.08 8.80 2.63
C ALA A 153 14.85 9.10 1.15
N GLY A 154 15.79 8.71 0.30
CA GLY A 154 15.75 8.91 -1.15
C GLY A 154 16.34 7.73 -1.92
N ASP A 155 16.86 8.04 -3.11
CA ASP A 155 17.49 7.05 -4.01
C ASP A 155 16.56 5.88 -4.34
N ALA A 156 15.27 6.19 -4.56
CA ALA A 156 14.25 5.24 -4.99
C ALA A 156 13.58 5.72 -6.29
N THR A 157 13.02 4.79 -7.02
CA THR A 157 12.26 5.08 -8.25
C THR A 157 10.78 5.24 -7.95
N VAL A 158 10.22 4.32 -7.16
CA VAL A 158 8.82 4.29 -6.76
C VAL A 158 8.74 3.88 -5.29
N ALA A 159 8.40 4.83 -4.44
CA ALA A 159 8.22 4.61 -3.01
C ALA A 159 6.98 3.78 -2.72
N ASN A 160 7.16 2.66 -2.01
CA ASN A 160 6.09 1.73 -1.66
C ASN A 160 6.36 1.01 -0.33
N GLY A 161 5.43 0.17 0.11
CA GLY A 161 5.58 -0.80 1.19
C GLY A 161 5.92 -0.18 2.55
N LEU A 162 5.53 1.07 2.78
CA LEU A 162 5.80 1.74 4.05
C LEU A 162 5.04 1.05 5.20
N ALA A 163 5.77 0.58 6.19
CA ALA A 163 5.21 -0.06 7.38
C ALA A 163 6.18 -0.01 8.56
N TRP A 164 5.66 -0.30 9.75
CA TRP A 164 6.45 -0.40 10.98
C TRP A 164 6.25 -1.75 11.65
N SER A 165 7.27 -2.22 12.37
CA SER A 165 7.17 -3.40 13.24
C SER A 165 6.20 -3.14 14.39
N PRO A 166 5.65 -4.22 15.05
CA PRO A 166 4.70 -4.06 16.15
C PRO A 166 5.22 -3.24 17.34
N ASP A 167 6.52 -3.28 17.60
CA ASP A 167 7.17 -2.49 18.64
C ASP A 167 7.52 -1.05 18.19
N GLY A 168 7.21 -0.69 16.94
CA GLY A 168 7.48 0.62 16.36
C GLY A 168 8.96 0.95 16.15
N ARG A 169 9.87 -0.03 16.27
CA ARG A 169 11.32 0.20 16.23
C ARG A 169 11.99 -0.12 14.89
N THR A 170 11.26 -0.71 13.96
CA THR A 170 11.75 -0.96 12.61
C THR A 170 10.79 -0.31 11.62
N LEU A 171 11.33 0.51 10.72
CA LEU A 171 10.62 1.03 9.55
C LEU A 171 11.02 0.22 8.34
N TYR A 172 10.04 -0.19 7.53
CA TYR A 172 10.22 -0.83 6.24
C TYR A 172 9.76 0.11 5.12
N TRP A 173 10.49 0.07 4.01
CA TRP A 173 10.16 0.85 2.82
C TRP A 173 10.67 0.16 1.56
N SER A 174 9.82 0.02 0.55
CA SER A 174 10.14 -0.65 -0.71
C SER A 174 10.47 0.36 -1.80
N ASP A 175 11.44 0.01 -2.65
CA ASP A 175 11.58 0.58 -3.99
C ASP A 175 11.11 -0.44 -5.02
N THR A 176 9.94 -0.21 -5.59
CA THR A 176 9.35 -1.10 -6.59
C THR A 176 10.21 -1.18 -7.84
N GLY A 177 10.87 -0.08 -8.24
CA GLY A 177 11.74 -0.04 -9.41
C GLY A 177 13.04 -0.85 -9.23
N ALA A 178 13.63 -0.77 -8.05
CA ALA A 178 14.82 -1.55 -7.69
C ALA A 178 14.50 -2.99 -7.27
N HIS A 179 13.25 -3.37 -7.15
CA HIS A 179 12.78 -4.68 -6.67
C HIS A 179 13.32 -5.04 -5.30
N CYS A 180 13.41 -4.06 -4.39
CA CYS A 180 13.96 -4.28 -3.06
C CYS A 180 13.06 -3.73 -1.95
N ILE A 181 13.24 -4.29 -0.75
CA ILE A 181 12.68 -3.78 0.49
C ILE A 181 13.87 -3.41 1.38
N ARG A 182 13.86 -2.18 1.87
CA ARG A 182 14.84 -1.65 2.83
C ARG A 182 14.22 -1.57 4.21
N ALA A 183 15.03 -1.65 5.25
CA ALA A 183 14.61 -1.46 6.62
C ALA A 183 15.58 -0.57 7.38
N TRP A 184 15.07 0.16 8.36
CA TRP A 184 15.84 1.02 9.26
C TRP A 184 15.43 0.74 10.70
N ASP A 185 16.35 0.99 11.60
CA ASP A 185 15.98 1.21 13.00
C ASP A 185 15.29 2.57 13.09
N TYR A 186 14.16 2.59 13.78
CA TYR A 186 13.28 3.75 13.86
C TYR A 186 13.05 4.18 15.31
N ASP A 187 13.11 5.48 15.54
CA ASP A 187 12.75 6.14 16.79
C ASP A 187 11.55 7.06 16.52
N ALA A 188 10.39 6.69 17.07
CA ALA A 188 9.14 7.41 16.86
C ALA A 188 9.08 8.77 17.56
N ASP A 189 9.80 8.96 18.68
CA ASP A 189 9.81 10.21 19.43
C ASP A 189 10.55 11.33 18.68
N THR A 190 11.62 10.94 17.98
CA THR A 190 12.47 11.86 17.19
C THR A 190 12.23 11.76 15.69
N GLN A 191 11.41 10.83 15.24
CA GLN A 191 11.21 10.49 13.83
C GLN A 191 12.52 10.21 13.06
N THR A 192 13.51 9.65 13.74
CA THR A 192 14.82 9.37 13.15
C THR A 192 14.92 7.95 12.63
N MET A 193 15.54 7.82 11.46
CA MET A 193 15.88 6.56 10.80
C MET A 193 17.41 6.38 10.88
N SER A 194 17.84 5.17 11.24
CA SER A 194 19.26 4.83 11.32
C SER A 194 19.51 3.38 10.91
N ARG A 195 20.76 3.02 10.67
CA ARG A 195 21.18 1.66 10.33
C ARG A 195 20.37 1.05 9.17
N GLU A 196 20.35 1.76 8.03
CA GLU A 196 19.74 1.22 6.80
C GLU A 196 20.32 -0.16 6.48
N ARG A 197 19.41 -1.06 6.07
CA ARG A 197 19.76 -2.42 5.64
C ARG A 197 18.84 -2.92 4.56
N LEU A 198 19.38 -3.75 3.68
CA LEU A 198 18.58 -4.51 2.73
C LEU A 198 17.79 -5.57 3.51
N PHE A 199 16.45 -5.48 3.45
CA PHE A 199 15.56 -6.46 4.08
C PHE A 199 15.24 -7.61 3.14
N ALA A 200 14.94 -7.31 1.86
CA ALA A 200 14.72 -8.31 0.83
C ALA A 200 15.07 -7.77 -0.56
N GLN A 201 15.51 -8.65 -1.45
CA GLN A 201 15.82 -8.35 -2.86
C GLN A 201 15.17 -9.40 -3.76
N PHE A 202 14.56 -8.95 -4.85
CA PHE A 202 13.95 -9.81 -5.85
C PHE A 202 14.64 -9.68 -7.20
N PRO A 203 14.58 -10.72 -8.06
CA PRO A 203 15.03 -10.62 -9.45
C PRO A 203 14.29 -9.54 -10.20
N LEU A 204 15.00 -8.79 -11.04
CA LEU A 204 14.39 -7.77 -11.88
C LEU A 204 13.40 -8.38 -12.88
N LYS A 205 12.42 -7.59 -13.29
CA LYS A 205 11.44 -7.98 -14.30
C LYS A 205 12.14 -8.38 -15.59
N PRO A 206 11.85 -9.56 -16.17
CA PRO A 206 12.40 -9.96 -17.45
C PRO A 206 12.04 -8.97 -18.57
N LYS A 207 12.98 -8.65 -19.44
CA LYS A 207 12.73 -7.68 -20.55
C LYS A 207 11.62 -8.12 -21.50
N ASN A 208 11.42 -9.42 -21.66
CA ASN A 208 10.39 -10.03 -22.50
C ASN A 208 9.17 -10.50 -21.69
N TRP A 209 8.95 -9.95 -20.49
CA TRP A 209 7.80 -10.29 -19.69
C TRP A 209 6.50 -9.86 -20.41
N ALA A 210 5.60 -10.79 -20.57
CA ALA A 210 4.24 -10.56 -21.02
C ALA A 210 3.32 -11.55 -20.30
N TYR A 211 2.08 -11.14 -20.03
CA TYR A 211 1.10 -12.01 -19.39
C TYR A 211 0.93 -13.34 -20.18
N GLY A 212 0.75 -14.46 -19.48
CA GLY A 212 0.58 -15.79 -20.09
C GLY A 212 1.87 -16.47 -20.56
N THR A 213 3.02 -15.80 -20.53
CA THR A 213 4.31 -16.40 -20.94
C THR A 213 5.00 -17.16 -19.82
N ALA A 214 5.94 -18.06 -20.17
CA ALA A 214 6.77 -18.75 -19.19
C ALA A 214 7.62 -17.77 -18.34
N SER A 215 8.05 -16.63 -18.92
CA SER A 215 8.77 -15.59 -18.18
C SER A 215 7.88 -14.91 -17.14
N ALA A 216 6.58 -14.75 -17.42
CA ALA A 216 5.63 -14.23 -16.44
C ALA A 216 5.37 -15.22 -15.29
N GLN A 217 5.28 -16.52 -15.59
CA GLN A 217 5.08 -17.56 -14.57
C GLN A 217 6.29 -17.68 -13.62
N ALA A 218 7.51 -17.48 -14.13
CA ALA A 218 8.74 -17.53 -13.35
C ALA A 218 9.01 -16.23 -12.56
N TYR A 219 8.38 -15.12 -12.92
CA TYR A 219 8.60 -13.82 -12.29
C TYR A 219 7.83 -13.72 -10.98
N LEU A 220 8.55 -13.44 -9.89
CA LEU A 220 7.97 -13.35 -8.55
C LEU A 220 7.20 -12.04 -8.31
N GLY A 221 7.28 -11.09 -9.24
CA GLY A 221 6.76 -9.73 -9.06
C GLY A 221 7.80 -8.80 -8.44
N ARG A 222 7.35 -7.58 -8.16
CA ARG A 222 8.13 -6.53 -7.50
C ARG A 222 7.38 -6.01 -6.28
N PRO A 223 8.07 -5.69 -5.18
CA PRO A 223 7.43 -5.26 -3.96
C PRO A 223 6.66 -3.96 -4.20
N ASP A 224 5.41 -3.94 -3.76
CA ASP A 224 4.48 -2.83 -3.82
C ASP A 224 4.05 -2.45 -2.40
N GLY A 225 2.78 -2.15 -2.13
CA GLY A 225 2.28 -1.83 -0.81
C GLY A 225 2.36 -3.01 0.17
N ALA A 226 2.33 -2.72 1.47
CA ALA A 226 2.53 -3.73 2.51
C ALA A 226 1.69 -3.53 3.77
N ALA A 227 1.57 -4.61 4.55
CA ALA A 227 1.01 -4.63 5.89
C ALA A 227 1.87 -5.47 6.83
N VAL A 228 1.68 -5.29 8.14
CA VAL A 228 2.39 -6.06 9.18
C VAL A 228 1.37 -6.66 10.14
N ASP A 229 1.59 -7.90 10.57
CA ASP A 229 0.78 -8.56 11.59
C ASP A 229 1.35 -8.36 13.01
N VAL A 230 0.59 -8.77 14.03
CA VAL A 230 0.99 -8.59 15.44
C VAL A 230 2.22 -9.43 15.84
N GLU A 231 2.57 -10.46 15.06
CA GLU A 231 3.78 -11.27 15.24
C GLU A 231 5.00 -10.65 14.53
N GLY A 232 4.80 -9.55 13.79
CA GLY A 232 5.85 -8.83 13.07
C GLY A 232 6.16 -9.36 11.67
N PHE A 233 5.34 -10.25 11.13
CA PHE A 233 5.51 -10.64 9.74
C PHE A 233 5.06 -9.51 8.81
N TYR A 234 5.91 -9.20 7.84
CA TYR A 234 5.67 -8.19 6.81
C TYR A 234 5.11 -8.86 5.56
N TYR A 235 3.95 -8.39 5.11
CA TYR A 235 3.25 -8.88 3.90
C TYR A 235 3.41 -7.86 2.79
N SER A 236 4.19 -8.19 1.76
CA SER A 236 4.36 -7.35 0.58
C SER A 236 3.46 -7.83 -0.56
N ALA A 237 2.67 -6.94 -1.14
CA ALA A 237 2.06 -7.21 -2.42
C ALA A 237 3.16 -7.27 -3.50
N MET A 238 3.11 -8.30 -4.34
CA MET A 238 4.09 -8.50 -5.40
C MET A 238 3.45 -8.15 -6.75
N PHE A 239 3.54 -6.87 -7.12
CA PHE A 239 2.97 -6.37 -8.37
C PHE A 239 3.47 -7.16 -9.58
N GLU A 240 2.57 -7.59 -10.46
CA GLU A 240 2.83 -8.52 -11.58
C GLU A 240 3.32 -9.92 -11.15
N GLY A 241 3.27 -10.23 -9.85
CA GLY A 241 3.72 -11.50 -9.30
C GLY A 241 2.60 -12.47 -8.94
N HIS A 242 1.33 -12.05 -9.00
CA HIS A 242 0.16 -12.88 -8.68
C HIS A 242 0.21 -13.45 -7.25
N ARG A 243 0.80 -12.68 -6.28
CA ARG A 243 0.99 -13.15 -4.90
C ARG A 243 1.22 -12.04 -3.90
N LEU A 244 1.04 -12.37 -2.63
CA LEU A 244 1.70 -11.69 -1.52
C LEU A 244 2.92 -12.49 -1.10
N ALA A 245 3.98 -11.80 -0.67
CA ALA A 245 5.15 -12.42 -0.04
C ALA A 245 5.12 -12.12 1.47
N LYS A 246 5.17 -13.15 2.31
CA LYS A 246 5.21 -13.03 3.77
C LYS A 246 6.65 -13.19 4.25
N PHE A 247 7.16 -12.19 4.98
CA PHE A 247 8.52 -12.16 5.52
C PHE A 247 8.51 -12.21 7.04
N ALA A 248 9.37 -13.03 7.60
CA ALA A 248 9.70 -12.95 9.02
C ALA A 248 10.47 -11.66 9.35
N PRO A 249 10.49 -11.21 10.62
CA PRO A 249 11.20 -9.98 11.03
C PRO A 249 12.70 -9.95 10.68
N ASN A 250 13.31 -11.09 10.45
CA ASN A 250 14.71 -11.22 10.02
C ASN A 250 14.94 -11.07 8.50
N GLY A 251 13.88 -10.79 7.72
CA GLY A 251 13.94 -10.63 6.27
C GLY A 251 13.80 -11.95 5.47
N GLN A 252 13.66 -13.09 6.14
CA GLN A 252 13.42 -14.36 5.44
C GLN A 252 12.00 -14.39 4.87
N CYS A 253 11.86 -14.60 3.56
CA CYS A 253 10.55 -14.93 2.97
C CYS A 253 10.14 -16.33 3.43
N VAL A 254 9.02 -16.42 4.15
CA VAL A 254 8.55 -17.67 4.77
C VAL A 254 7.38 -18.30 4.03
N ALA A 255 6.61 -17.50 3.27
CA ALA A 255 5.49 -18.00 2.48
C ALA A 255 5.15 -17.06 1.32
N PHE A 256 4.55 -17.63 0.29
CA PHE A 256 3.79 -16.90 -0.71
C PHE A 256 2.29 -17.23 -0.56
N ILE A 257 1.43 -16.25 -0.81
CA ILE A 257 -0.02 -16.38 -0.81
C ILE A 257 -0.49 -15.98 -2.21
N GLU A 258 -1.04 -16.93 -2.97
CA GLU A 258 -1.56 -16.62 -4.31
C GLU A 258 -2.71 -15.62 -4.21
N THR A 259 -2.78 -14.67 -5.15
CA THR A 259 -3.85 -13.67 -5.24
C THR A 259 -4.77 -13.97 -6.42
N PRO A 260 -6.03 -13.50 -6.44
CA PRO A 260 -6.98 -13.81 -7.52
C PRO A 260 -6.60 -13.22 -8.88
N VAL A 261 -5.75 -12.19 -8.87
CA VAL A 261 -5.37 -11.43 -10.07
C VAL A 261 -3.86 -11.19 -10.11
N GLN A 262 -3.35 -10.84 -11.29
CA GLN A 262 -1.91 -10.70 -11.56
C GLN A 262 -1.23 -9.59 -10.75
N CYS A 263 -1.96 -8.50 -10.46
CA CYS A 263 -1.40 -7.29 -9.89
C CYS A 263 -2.07 -6.93 -8.54
N PRO A 264 -1.76 -7.64 -7.43
CA PRO A 264 -2.04 -7.09 -6.12
C PRO A 264 -1.19 -5.83 -5.92
N THR A 265 -1.75 -4.81 -5.27
CA THR A 265 -1.08 -3.53 -5.05
C THR A 265 -0.72 -3.31 -3.59
N MET A 266 -1.67 -3.53 -2.67
CA MET A 266 -1.41 -3.37 -1.26
C MET A 266 -2.33 -4.26 -0.41
N ALA A 267 -1.84 -4.67 0.75
CA ALA A 267 -2.62 -5.39 1.75
C ALA A 267 -2.94 -4.50 2.95
N CYS A 268 -4.08 -4.74 3.61
CA CYS A 268 -4.34 -4.27 4.96
C CYS A 268 -5.13 -5.30 5.76
N PHE A 269 -5.00 -5.26 7.07
CA PHE A 269 -5.81 -6.09 7.96
C PHE A 269 -7.02 -5.29 8.47
N GLY A 270 -8.11 -5.99 8.74
CA GLY A 270 -9.33 -5.40 9.27
C GLY A 270 -10.30 -6.43 9.81
N GLY A 271 -11.56 -6.00 9.94
CA GLY A 271 -12.56 -6.74 10.70
C GLY A 271 -12.48 -6.43 12.20
N GLU A 272 -13.48 -6.83 12.99
CA GLU A 272 -13.50 -6.55 14.44
C GLU A 272 -12.35 -7.23 15.18
N ASP A 273 -11.88 -8.37 14.71
CA ASP A 273 -10.78 -9.16 15.27
C ASP A 273 -9.45 -8.95 14.56
N MET A 274 -9.39 -8.04 13.58
CA MET A 274 -8.22 -7.78 12.72
C MET A 274 -7.69 -9.02 11.97
N CYS A 275 -8.49 -10.08 11.85
CA CYS A 275 -8.16 -11.32 11.15
C CYS A 275 -8.74 -11.42 9.73
N THR A 276 -9.16 -10.32 9.14
CA THR A 276 -9.50 -10.23 7.71
C THR A 276 -8.38 -9.52 6.97
N LEU A 277 -7.72 -10.22 6.05
CA LEU A 277 -6.71 -9.64 5.17
C LEU A 277 -7.40 -9.20 3.89
N PHE A 278 -7.42 -7.90 3.64
CA PHE A 278 -7.88 -7.28 2.40
C PHE A 278 -6.70 -7.02 1.47
N ILE A 279 -6.95 -7.10 0.16
CA ILE A 279 -6.01 -6.63 -0.85
C ILE A 279 -6.71 -5.72 -1.85
N THR A 280 -6.05 -4.65 -2.23
CA THR A 280 -6.36 -3.87 -3.42
C THR A 280 -5.58 -4.39 -4.62
N THR A 281 -6.07 -4.13 -5.82
CA THR A 281 -5.49 -4.66 -7.07
C THR A 281 -5.55 -3.61 -8.18
N ALA A 282 -4.89 -3.89 -9.31
CA ALA A 282 -4.83 -2.98 -10.45
C ALA A 282 -5.42 -3.60 -11.72
N SER A 283 -6.17 -2.78 -12.48
CA SER A 283 -6.56 -3.03 -13.87
C SER A 283 -5.87 -2.08 -14.85
N HIS A 284 -5.42 -0.91 -14.39
CA HIS A 284 -4.77 0.12 -15.20
C HIS A 284 -3.43 -0.37 -15.77
N GLY A 285 -3.22 -0.11 -17.07
CA GLY A 285 -2.00 -0.50 -17.76
C GLY A 285 -1.83 -2.01 -17.98
N ARG A 286 -2.90 -2.80 -17.79
CA ARG A 286 -2.89 -4.23 -18.08
C ARG A 286 -3.30 -4.50 -19.51
N SER A 287 -2.79 -5.59 -20.09
CA SER A 287 -3.16 -5.97 -21.47
C SER A 287 -4.62 -6.45 -21.54
N ALA A 288 -5.24 -6.30 -22.72
CA ALA A 288 -6.60 -6.80 -22.94
C ALA A 288 -6.71 -8.31 -22.72
N GLU A 289 -5.66 -9.07 -23.07
CA GLU A 289 -5.57 -10.52 -22.83
C GLU A 289 -5.59 -10.85 -21.33
N GLU A 290 -4.81 -10.12 -20.51
CA GLU A 290 -4.80 -10.30 -19.06
C GLU A 290 -6.16 -9.96 -18.45
N LEU A 291 -6.79 -8.83 -18.85
CA LEU A 291 -8.08 -8.44 -18.32
C LEU A 291 -9.22 -9.38 -18.76
N GLN A 292 -9.11 -10.00 -19.93
CA GLN A 292 -10.05 -11.02 -20.36
C GLN A 292 -9.90 -12.32 -19.54
N ALA A 293 -8.68 -12.72 -19.22
CA ALA A 293 -8.40 -13.92 -18.42
C ALA A 293 -8.68 -13.70 -16.94
N LEU A 294 -8.47 -12.49 -16.44
CA LEU A 294 -8.62 -12.09 -15.03
C LEU A 294 -9.56 -10.87 -14.93
N PRO A 295 -10.88 -11.05 -15.20
CA PRO A 295 -11.84 -9.95 -15.31
C PRO A 295 -12.06 -9.17 -14.01
N ASP A 296 -11.68 -9.75 -12.87
CA ASP A 296 -11.78 -9.12 -11.55
C ASP A 296 -10.53 -8.27 -11.19
N SER A 297 -9.59 -8.09 -12.14
CA SER A 297 -8.44 -7.17 -11.95
C SER A 297 -8.93 -5.76 -11.63
N GLY A 298 -8.41 -5.15 -10.55
CA GLY A 298 -8.86 -3.86 -10.04
C GLY A 298 -9.91 -3.97 -8.91
N CYS A 299 -10.47 -5.15 -8.67
CA CYS A 299 -11.36 -5.36 -7.53
C CYS A 299 -10.60 -5.47 -6.20
N VAL A 300 -11.30 -5.22 -5.12
CA VAL A 300 -10.84 -5.50 -3.75
C VAL A 300 -11.23 -6.93 -3.39
N PHE A 301 -10.33 -7.64 -2.71
CA PHE A 301 -10.55 -9.00 -2.22
C PHE A 301 -10.24 -9.13 -0.74
N ALA A 302 -10.80 -10.17 -0.13
CA ALA A 302 -10.58 -10.49 1.28
C ALA A 302 -10.41 -11.98 1.52
N ILE A 303 -9.61 -12.34 2.52
CA ILE A 303 -9.53 -13.69 3.10
C ILE A 303 -9.49 -13.61 4.62
N ARG A 304 -9.87 -14.71 5.27
CA ARG A 304 -9.63 -14.88 6.70
C ARG A 304 -8.22 -15.42 6.94
N VAL A 305 -7.56 -14.87 7.94
CA VAL A 305 -6.24 -15.28 8.41
C VAL A 305 -6.28 -15.58 9.91
N GLU A 306 -5.30 -16.37 10.38
CA GLU A 306 -5.24 -16.78 11.80
C GLU A 306 -4.60 -15.69 12.68
N THR A 307 -3.53 -15.05 12.18
CA THR A 307 -2.81 -14.01 12.92
C THR A 307 -3.45 -12.66 12.65
N PRO A 308 -3.85 -11.91 13.70
CA PRO A 308 -4.37 -10.55 13.53
C PRO A 308 -3.30 -9.60 12.97
N GLY A 309 -3.74 -8.62 12.18
CA GLY A 309 -2.86 -7.55 11.73
C GLY A 309 -2.75 -6.39 12.70
N LEU A 310 -1.79 -5.51 12.46
CA LEU A 310 -1.71 -4.24 13.18
C LEU A 310 -2.84 -3.31 12.73
N PRO A 311 -3.47 -2.58 13.68
CA PRO A 311 -4.45 -1.56 13.33
C PRO A 311 -3.81 -0.38 12.61
N VAL A 312 -4.63 0.38 11.86
CA VAL A 312 -4.19 1.63 11.27
C VAL A 312 -3.81 2.65 12.35
N SER A 313 -2.68 3.33 12.17
CA SER A 313 -2.30 4.48 13.00
C SER A 313 -3.05 5.74 12.54
N PHE A 314 -3.49 6.55 13.49
CA PHE A 314 -4.24 7.77 13.24
C PHE A 314 -3.30 8.98 13.24
N PHE A 315 -3.53 9.91 12.34
CA PHE A 315 -2.82 11.18 12.29
C PHE A 315 -3.14 12.05 13.51
N ASN A 316 -2.10 12.45 14.24
CA ASN A 316 -2.19 13.26 15.47
C ASN A 316 -2.15 14.77 15.18
N ASN A 317 -3.21 15.33 14.55
CA ASN A 317 -3.29 16.78 14.31
C ASN A 317 -4.71 17.30 14.56
#